data_ce490f9f9c87b7d21236c18a7cdbdc29
#
_entry.id   ce490f9f9c87b7d21236c18a7cdbdc29
#
_cell.length_a   1.000
_cell.length_b   1.000
_cell.length_c   1.000
_cell.angle_alpha   90.00
_cell.angle_beta   90.00
_cell.angle_gamma   90.00
#
_symmetry.space_group_name_H-M   'P 1'
#
loop_
_entity.id
_entity.type
_entity.pdbx_description
1 polymer ?
#
loop_
_entity_poly.entity_id
_entity_poly.type
_entity_poly.pdbx_seq_one_letter_code
_entity_poly.pdbx_strand_id
1 'polypeptide(L)'
;SNIESILKSDATIIKGECKAISNKVMVKGDVNIRVLYLADLNTGETKIFDYTLPFNEILDADGVDENCLCLTNIELVNHIVNIKSDYSEANKAVTFEIKLSATALGYSTQEIEPIDDAYSTDYDLNLVYSQTQLSSIEKTYSENCITKATVEAGCDNILSISDLWCEHCSTTTFIEDGNLLIKGKLNMCILAKNSENMPFYSERAIEFTYPVSLSEPDISAEVEGIVQSISYRINGSNSIDFRIETKLDITLLTNKSVRYVTSAEADLEHPRLKDSDTALTLYYATKGESVWSIAKKYAVCC
;
A
#
# COMPACT_ATOMS: atom_id res chain seq x y z
N SER A 1 32.13 12.20 -19.58
CA SER A 1 31.73 13.61 -19.58
C SER A 1 32.24 14.26 -18.30
N ASN A 2 32.74 15.45 -18.39
CA ASN A 2 33.22 16.18 -17.22
C ASN A 2 32.00 16.53 -16.33
N ILE A 3 32.11 16.46 -14.99
CA ILE A 3 31.10 16.88 -14.05
C ILE A 3 31.63 18.12 -13.34
N GLU A 4 31.08 19.29 -13.66
CA GLU A 4 31.51 20.55 -13.04
C GLU A 4 30.83 20.74 -11.67
N SER A 5 29.52 20.51 -11.59
CA SER A 5 28.77 20.57 -10.34
C SER A 5 27.53 19.70 -10.41
N ILE A 6 27.08 19.19 -9.25
CA ILE A 6 25.78 18.53 -9.11
C ILE A 6 24.74 19.61 -8.87
N LEU A 7 23.69 19.66 -9.70
CA LEU A 7 22.60 20.61 -9.59
C LEU A 7 21.43 20.04 -8.78
N LYS A 8 21.14 18.74 -8.97
CA LYS A 8 20.07 18.03 -8.27
C LYS A 8 20.40 16.56 -8.19
N SER A 9 20.04 15.92 -7.09
CA SER A 9 20.08 14.48 -6.96
C SER A 9 18.80 13.98 -6.30
N ASP A 10 18.24 12.92 -6.86
CA ASP A 10 17.07 12.22 -6.35
C ASP A 10 17.41 10.75 -6.14
N ALA A 11 16.78 10.14 -5.15
CA ALA A 11 16.86 8.71 -4.92
C ALA A 11 15.45 8.15 -4.72
N THR A 12 15.09 7.16 -5.52
CA THR A 12 13.77 6.51 -5.48
C THR A 12 13.94 5.05 -5.13
N ILE A 13 13.17 4.58 -4.15
CA ILE A 13 13.18 3.18 -3.73
C ILE A 13 12.25 2.39 -4.64
N ILE A 14 12.77 1.31 -5.21
CA ILE A 14 11.99 0.30 -5.91
C ILE A 14 11.91 -0.92 -5.00
N LYS A 15 10.76 -1.12 -4.35
CA LYS A 15 10.51 -2.29 -3.52
C LYS A 15 10.57 -3.55 -4.38
N GLY A 16 11.40 -4.49 -3.98
CA GLY A 16 11.54 -5.78 -4.60
C GLY A 16 10.77 -6.86 -3.82
N GLU A 17 11.49 -7.88 -3.37
CA GLU A 17 10.95 -9.04 -2.68
C GLU A 17 10.95 -8.84 -1.16
N CYS A 18 9.84 -9.22 -0.52
CA CYS A 18 9.73 -9.39 0.93
C CYS A 18 9.39 -10.84 1.24
N LYS A 19 10.17 -11.49 2.11
CA LYS A 19 9.96 -12.90 2.46
C LYS A 19 10.14 -13.13 3.96
N ALA A 20 9.12 -13.77 4.57
CA ALA A 20 9.20 -14.27 5.92
C ALA A 20 10.10 -15.51 6.00
N ILE A 21 10.94 -15.54 7.03
CA ILE A 21 11.79 -16.65 7.42
C ILE A 21 11.63 -16.77 8.94
N SER A 22 11.94 -17.95 9.54
CA SER A 22 11.81 -18.12 10.99
C SER A 22 12.45 -16.97 11.79
N ASN A 23 11.66 -16.21 12.52
CA ASN A 23 12.00 -15.04 13.34
C ASN A 23 12.71 -13.90 12.57
N LYS A 24 12.58 -13.84 11.25
CA LYS A 24 13.23 -12.83 10.40
C LYS A 24 12.39 -12.51 9.18
N VAL A 25 12.61 -11.31 8.64
CA VAL A 25 12.08 -10.89 7.34
C VAL A 25 13.23 -10.45 6.45
N MET A 26 13.36 -11.10 5.32
CA MET A 26 14.30 -10.70 4.27
C MET A 26 13.63 -9.67 3.36
N VAL A 27 14.32 -8.57 3.14
CA VAL A 27 13.86 -7.46 2.30
C VAL A 27 14.89 -7.19 1.21
N LYS A 28 14.46 -7.17 -0.04
CA LYS A 28 15.30 -6.85 -1.21
C LYS A 28 14.66 -5.73 -2.01
N GLY A 29 15.47 -4.98 -2.70
CA GLY A 29 15.02 -3.95 -3.62
C GLY A 29 16.18 -3.22 -4.24
N ASP A 30 15.85 -2.17 -4.97
CA ASP A 30 16.79 -1.30 -5.63
C ASP A 30 16.56 0.16 -5.21
N VAL A 31 17.62 0.96 -5.20
CA VAL A 31 17.53 2.41 -5.13
C VAL A 31 17.98 2.97 -6.45
N ASN A 32 17.08 3.63 -7.18
CA ASN A 32 17.40 4.39 -8.36
C ASN A 32 17.85 5.79 -7.97
N ILE A 33 19.08 6.12 -8.33
CA ILE A 33 19.68 7.41 -8.10
C ILE A 33 19.72 8.15 -9.43
N ARG A 34 19.13 9.34 -9.46
CA ARG A 34 19.14 10.23 -10.63
C ARG A 34 19.86 11.50 -10.28
N VAL A 35 20.84 11.88 -11.10
CA VAL A 35 21.67 13.06 -10.87
C VAL A 35 21.64 13.97 -12.11
N LEU A 36 21.15 15.18 -11.92
CA LEU A 36 21.28 16.29 -12.86
C LEU A 36 22.56 17.05 -12.53
N TYR A 37 23.44 17.20 -13.49
CA TYR A 37 24.72 17.87 -13.31
C TYR A 37 25.05 18.83 -14.44
N LEU A 38 25.87 19.82 -14.12
CA LEU A 38 26.44 20.73 -15.09
C LEU A 38 27.68 20.08 -15.72
N ALA A 39 27.65 19.89 -17.03
CA ALA A 39 28.71 19.24 -17.80
C ALA A 39 29.74 20.23 -18.34
N ASP A 40 29.35 21.49 -18.60
CA ASP A 40 30.21 22.55 -19.13
C ASP A 40 29.73 23.91 -18.58
N LEU A 41 30.61 24.61 -17.88
CA LEU A 41 30.38 25.94 -17.31
C LEU A 41 30.19 27.03 -18.39
N ASN A 42 30.86 26.91 -19.54
CA ASN A 42 30.83 27.93 -20.54
C ASN A 42 29.54 27.93 -21.39
N THR A 43 29.05 26.71 -21.65
CA THR A 43 27.82 26.55 -22.47
C THR A 43 26.56 26.40 -21.59
N GLY A 44 26.71 26.15 -20.30
CA GLY A 44 25.59 25.83 -19.43
C GLY A 44 24.94 24.48 -19.76
N GLU A 45 25.69 23.56 -20.39
CA GLU A 45 25.19 22.23 -20.75
C GLU A 45 24.94 21.43 -19.52
N THR A 46 23.68 20.92 -19.38
CA THR A 46 23.27 20.04 -18.30
C THR A 46 23.05 18.63 -18.82
N LYS A 47 23.40 17.62 -18.02
CA LYS A 47 23.20 16.21 -18.32
C LYS A 47 22.63 15.48 -17.13
N ILE A 48 21.97 14.35 -17.40
CA ILE A 48 21.43 13.44 -16.39
C ILE A 48 22.16 12.12 -16.53
N PHE A 49 22.44 11.48 -15.39
CA PHE A 49 22.72 10.06 -15.35
C PHE A 49 21.87 9.37 -14.27
N ASP A 50 21.49 8.15 -14.56
CA ASP A 50 20.74 7.28 -13.66
C ASP A 50 21.65 6.11 -13.25
N TYR A 51 21.58 5.72 -11.96
CA TYR A 51 22.31 4.59 -11.43
C TYR A 51 21.42 3.79 -10.48
N THR A 52 21.41 2.47 -10.61
CA THR A 52 20.63 1.58 -9.75
C THR A 52 21.55 0.86 -8.78
N LEU A 53 21.26 0.97 -7.49
CA LEU A 53 21.98 0.33 -6.40
C LEU A 53 21.08 -0.72 -5.73
N PRO A 54 21.39 -2.03 -5.83
CA PRO A 54 20.61 -3.06 -5.16
C PRO A 54 20.90 -3.06 -3.64
N PHE A 55 19.87 -3.39 -2.86
CA PHE A 55 20.01 -3.67 -1.43
C PHE A 55 19.34 -4.99 -1.06
N ASN A 56 19.87 -5.63 -0.01
CA ASN A 56 19.34 -6.86 0.57
C ASN A 56 19.64 -6.85 2.07
N GLU A 57 18.56 -6.81 2.88
CA GLU A 57 18.66 -6.72 4.33
C GLU A 57 17.80 -7.80 4.98
N ILE A 58 18.23 -8.21 6.18
CA ILE A 58 17.51 -9.16 7.02
C ILE A 58 17.13 -8.45 8.31
N LEU A 59 15.84 -8.33 8.56
CA LEU A 59 15.29 -7.70 9.75
C LEU A 59 14.91 -8.79 10.76
N ASP A 60 15.27 -8.61 12.03
CA ASP A 60 14.81 -9.47 13.10
C ASP A 60 13.32 -9.20 13.37
N ALA A 61 12.51 -10.27 13.43
CA ALA A 61 11.07 -10.22 13.59
C ALA A 61 10.60 -11.43 14.42
N ASP A 62 10.66 -11.30 15.73
CA ASP A 62 10.30 -12.37 16.66
C ASP A 62 8.85 -12.86 16.47
N GLY A 63 8.68 -14.17 16.38
CA GLY A 63 7.38 -14.80 16.18
C GLY A 63 6.91 -14.90 14.73
N VAL A 64 7.64 -14.35 13.77
CA VAL A 64 7.35 -14.52 12.34
C VAL A 64 7.81 -15.89 11.87
N ASP A 65 6.97 -16.57 11.10
CA ASP A 65 7.27 -17.84 10.43
C ASP A 65 7.04 -17.73 8.91
N GLU A 66 7.32 -18.79 8.18
CA GLU A 66 7.20 -18.83 6.72
C GLU A 66 5.75 -18.72 6.19
N ASN A 67 4.75 -18.88 7.08
CA ASN A 67 3.33 -18.78 6.74
C ASN A 67 2.79 -17.36 6.96
N CYS A 68 3.57 -16.50 7.64
CA CYS A 68 3.17 -15.13 7.88
C CYS A 68 3.18 -14.33 6.56
N LEU A 69 2.12 -13.57 6.33
CA LEU A 69 2.13 -12.52 5.32
C LEU A 69 3.00 -11.37 5.83
N CYS A 70 3.99 -10.96 5.04
CA CYS A 70 4.86 -9.84 5.40
C CYS A 70 4.59 -8.62 4.54
N LEU A 71 4.38 -7.49 5.20
CA LEU A 71 4.37 -6.16 4.60
C LEU A 71 5.61 -5.40 5.04
N THR A 72 6.24 -4.68 4.12
CA THR A 72 7.41 -3.87 4.42
C THR A 72 7.18 -2.43 4.01
N ASN A 73 7.62 -1.52 4.88
CA ASN A 73 7.78 -0.12 4.55
C ASN A 73 9.28 0.21 4.53
N ILE A 74 9.75 0.76 3.41
CA ILE A 74 11.16 1.16 3.23
C ILE A 74 11.16 2.63 2.87
N GLU A 75 11.85 3.42 3.67
CA GLU A 75 11.92 4.87 3.54
C GLU A 75 13.35 5.32 3.30
N LEU A 76 13.50 6.29 2.40
CA LEU A 76 14.76 7.00 2.21
C LEU A 76 14.92 8.01 3.34
N VAL A 77 15.88 7.78 4.23
CA VAL A 77 16.18 8.71 5.33
C VAL A 77 17.09 9.85 4.85
N ASN A 78 18.09 9.52 4.03
CA ASN A 78 19.03 10.50 3.48
C ASN A 78 19.76 9.91 2.28
N HIS A 79 20.16 10.79 1.36
CA HIS A 79 21.13 10.46 0.32
C HIS A 79 22.13 11.60 0.15
N ILE A 80 23.39 11.25 -0.05
CA ILE A 80 24.48 12.19 -0.28
C ILE A 80 25.19 11.78 -1.57
N VAL A 81 25.36 12.73 -2.45
CA VAL A 81 26.07 12.55 -3.72
C VAL A 81 27.26 13.50 -3.77
N ASN A 82 28.47 12.97 -3.90
CA ASN A 82 29.70 13.73 -3.91
C ASN A 82 30.51 13.46 -5.18
N ILE A 83 31.16 14.48 -5.68
CA ILE A 83 32.16 14.36 -6.73
C ILE A 83 33.51 14.14 -6.08
N LYS A 84 34.18 13.01 -6.36
CA LYS A 84 35.58 12.81 -6.04
C LYS A 84 36.40 13.16 -7.25
N SER A 85 37.30 14.13 -7.10
CA SER A 85 38.40 14.38 -8.04
C SER A 85 39.51 13.38 -7.75
N ASP A 86 39.83 12.53 -8.69
CA ASP A 86 41.11 11.78 -8.65
C ASP A 86 42.24 12.71 -9.03
N TYR A 87 43.47 12.47 -8.50
CA TYR A 87 44.64 13.29 -8.75
C TYR A 87 45.07 13.35 -10.22
N SER A 88 44.53 12.54 -11.08
CA SER A 88 44.62 12.65 -12.54
C SER A 88 43.39 13.36 -13.08
N GLU A 89 43.54 14.54 -13.65
CA GLU A 89 42.48 15.46 -14.14
C GLU A 89 41.44 14.86 -15.10
N ALA A 90 41.51 13.56 -15.42
CA ALA A 90 40.70 12.93 -16.45
C ALA A 90 39.45 12.19 -15.96
N ASN A 91 39.34 11.80 -14.69
CA ASN A 91 38.19 10.98 -14.22
C ASN A 91 37.66 11.49 -12.90
N LYS A 92 36.55 12.23 -12.96
CA LYS A 92 35.74 12.51 -11.76
C LYS A 92 34.85 11.31 -11.46
N ALA A 93 35.02 10.70 -10.29
CA ALA A 93 34.13 9.67 -9.79
C ALA A 93 33.02 10.30 -8.95
N VAL A 94 31.81 9.74 -9.03
CA VAL A 94 30.68 10.12 -8.19
C VAL A 94 30.53 9.06 -7.10
N THR A 95 30.43 9.46 -5.85
CA THR A 95 30.17 8.59 -4.72
C THR A 95 28.78 8.85 -4.17
N PHE A 96 28.09 7.77 -3.83
CA PHE A 96 26.75 7.79 -3.25
C PHE A 96 26.82 7.23 -1.84
N GLU A 97 26.17 7.90 -0.91
CA GLU A 97 25.88 7.41 0.42
C GLU A 97 24.35 7.48 0.61
N ILE A 98 23.73 6.32 0.86
CA ILE A 98 22.28 6.21 0.98
C ILE A 98 21.97 5.58 2.32
N LYS A 99 21.10 6.23 3.08
CA LYS A 99 20.58 5.73 4.33
C LYS A 99 19.10 5.39 4.17
N LEU A 100 18.77 4.13 4.38
CA LEU A 100 17.42 3.61 4.36
C LEU A 100 16.95 3.28 5.78
N SER A 101 15.64 3.40 6.02
CA SER A 101 14.92 2.82 7.15
C SER A 101 13.98 1.76 6.62
N ALA A 102 14.00 0.58 7.20
CA ALA A 102 13.11 -0.50 6.82
C ALA A 102 12.33 -1.00 8.04
N THR A 103 11.03 -1.12 7.90
CA THR A 103 10.11 -1.69 8.88
C THR A 103 9.39 -2.87 8.24
N ALA A 104 9.33 -4.00 8.94
CA ALA A 104 8.58 -5.17 8.50
C ALA A 104 7.47 -5.50 9.51
N LEU A 105 6.29 -5.82 8.99
CA LEU A 105 5.13 -6.29 9.76
C LEU A 105 4.76 -7.69 9.28
N GLY A 106 4.75 -8.66 10.21
CA GLY A 106 4.31 -10.02 9.95
C GLY A 106 2.87 -10.20 10.44
N TYR A 107 2.01 -10.74 9.59
CA TYR A 107 0.61 -11.06 9.90
C TYR A 107 0.41 -12.55 9.89
N SER A 108 -0.14 -13.10 10.97
CA SER A 108 -0.61 -14.48 11.03
C SER A 108 -2.13 -14.52 11.09
N THR A 109 -2.74 -15.50 10.42
CA THR A 109 -4.18 -15.70 10.48
C THR A 109 -4.53 -16.54 11.70
N GLN A 110 -5.53 -16.11 12.47
CA GLN A 110 -6.10 -16.86 13.59
C GLN A 110 -7.59 -17.06 13.38
N GLU A 111 -8.08 -18.26 13.68
CA GLU A 111 -9.51 -18.51 13.74
C GLU A 111 -10.03 -18.09 15.12
N ILE A 112 -11.11 -17.33 15.13
CA ILE A 112 -11.76 -16.87 16.35
C ILE A 112 -13.20 -17.38 16.31
N GLU A 113 -13.60 -18.09 17.35
CA GLU A 113 -14.98 -18.55 17.57
C GLU A 113 -15.62 -17.71 18.68
N PRO A 114 -16.26 -16.57 18.35
CA PRO A 114 -16.94 -15.75 19.35
C PRO A 114 -18.20 -16.46 19.85
N ILE A 115 -18.46 -16.33 21.14
CA ILE A 115 -19.74 -16.76 21.72
C ILE A 115 -20.80 -15.74 21.32
N ASP A 116 -21.72 -16.12 20.46
CA ASP A 116 -22.79 -15.27 19.93
C ASP A 116 -24.12 -15.46 20.65
N ASP A 117 -24.27 -16.53 21.44
CA ASP A 117 -25.45 -16.83 22.24
C ASP A 117 -25.10 -17.74 23.42
N ALA A 118 -25.95 -17.72 24.46
CA ALA A 118 -25.85 -18.59 25.61
C ALA A 118 -27.24 -18.84 26.24
N TYR A 119 -27.44 -19.96 26.88
CA TYR A 119 -28.61 -20.20 27.71
C TYR A 119 -28.26 -21.11 28.90
N SER A 120 -29.11 -21.08 29.90
CA SER A 120 -29.04 -22.03 31.05
C SER A 120 -30.27 -22.94 31.07
N THR A 121 -30.08 -24.14 31.54
CA THR A 121 -31.16 -25.12 31.76
C THR A 121 -32.00 -24.82 33.02
N ASP A 122 -31.41 -24.05 33.96
CA ASP A 122 -32.00 -23.88 35.29
C ASP A 122 -32.41 -22.44 35.61
N TYR A 123 -31.87 -21.44 34.87
CA TYR A 123 -32.10 -20.04 35.11
C TYR A 123 -32.31 -19.27 33.80
N ASP A 124 -33.00 -18.16 33.86
CA ASP A 124 -32.99 -17.18 32.77
C ASP A 124 -31.67 -16.40 32.76
N LEU A 125 -31.06 -16.22 31.59
CA LEU A 125 -29.83 -15.47 31.44
C LEU A 125 -30.13 -14.07 30.85
N ASN A 126 -29.59 -13.05 31.52
CA ASN A 126 -29.48 -11.72 30.94
C ASN A 126 -28.15 -11.63 30.22
N LEU A 127 -28.22 -11.58 28.87
CA LEU A 127 -27.02 -11.51 28.00
C LEU A 127 -26.75 -10.07 27.59
N VAL A 128 -25.51 -9.64 27.83
CA VAL A 128 -25.02 -8.36 27.30
C VAL A 128 -24.17 -8.65 26.06
N TYR A 129 -24.47 -7.95 24.99
CA TYR A 129 -23.79 -8.11 23.71
C TYR A 129 -22.91 -6.90 23.41
N SER A 130 -21.83 -7.16 22.73
CA SER A 130 -21.02 -6.14 22.07
C SER A 130 -20.83 -6.52 20.61
N GLN A 131 -20.35 -5.56 19.82
CA GLN A 131 -20.06 -5.72 18.41
C GLN A 131 -18.68 -5.16 18.14
N THR A 132 -17.87 -5.88 17.38
CA THR A 132 -16.56 -5.42 16.94
C THR A 132 -16.41 -5.61 15.45
N GLN A 133 -15.55 -4.80 14.86
CA GLN A 133 -15.12 -4.95 13.48
C GLN A 133 -13.81 -5.75 13.48
N LEU A 134 -13.77 -6.83 12.71
CA LEU A 134 -12.58 -7.61 12.46
C LEU A 134 -12.15 -7.38 11.03
N SER A 135 -10.89 -6.97 10.86
CA SER A 135 -10.28 -6.82 9.54
C SER A 135 -9.26 -7.93 9.33
N SER A 136 -9.26 -8.54 8.18
CA SER A 136 -8.24 -9.49 7.77
C SER A 136 -7.70 -9.15 6.39
N ILE A 137 -6.40 -9.39 6.18
CA ILE A 137 -5.78 -9.24 4.88
C ILE A 137 -6.19 -10.45 4.04
N GLU A 138 -6.89 -10.21 2.95
CA GLU A 138 -7.29 -11.25 2.01
C GLU A 138 -6.16 -11.54 1.03
N LYS A 139 -5.59 -10.49 0.45
CA LYS A 139 -4.56 -10.63 -0.58
C LYS A 139 -3.71 -9.37 -0.68
N THR A 140 -2.42 -9.56 -0.99
CA THR A 140 -1.51 -8.49 -1.40
C THR A 140 -0.93 -8.83 -2.78
N TYR A 141 -0.85 -7.85 -3.65
CA TYR A 141 -0.26 -8.01 -4.99
C TYR A 141 0.12 -6.65 -5.56
N SER A 142 0.91 -6.69 -6.63
CA SER A 142 1.32 -5.48 -7.34
C SER A 142 0.78 -5.50 -8.76
N GLU A 143 0.37 -4.33 -9.25
CA GLU A 143 -0.08 -4.10 -10.62
C GLU A 143 0.67 -2.92 -11.25
N ASN A 144 0.84 -2.95 -12.56
CA ASN A 144 1.44 -1.87 -13.30
C ASN A 144 0.37 -1.07 -14.04
N CYS A 145 0.26 0.22 -13.69
CA CYS A 145 -0.62 1.17 -14.35
C CYS A 145 0.16 2.03 -15.33
N ILE A 146 -0.28 2.06 -16.59
CA ILE A 146 0.31 2.93 -17.62
C ILE A 146 -0.63 4.11 -17.86
N THR A 147 -0.17 5.29 -17.49
CA THR A 147 -0.90 6.55 -17.69
C THR A 147 -0.32 7.29 -18.88
N LYS A 148 -1.20 7.70 -19.81
CA LYS A 148 -0.85 8.57 -20.95
C LYS A 148 -1.61 9.87 -20.79
N ALA A 149 -0.90 10.99 -20.90
CA ALA A 149 -1.50 12.31 -20.80
C ALA A 149 -0.73 13.33 -21.65
N THR A 150 -1.45 14.30 -22.17
CA THR A 150 -0.86 15.48 -22.80
C THR A 150 -1.12 16.68 -21.90
N VAL A 151 -0.09 17.40 -21.53
CA VAL A 151 -0.21 18.59 -20.68
C VAL A 151 0.50 19.79 -21.31
N GLU A 152 0.00 20.99 -21.02
CA GLU A 152 0.67 22.23 -21.39
C GLU A 152 1.83 22.49 -20.43
N ALA A 153 3.00 22.79 -20.95
CA ALA A 153 4.21 22.99 -20.14
C ALA A 153 4.22 24.30 -19.33
N GLY A 154 3.40 25.28 -19.74
CA GLY A 154 3.35 26.60 -19.09
C GLY A 154 4.25 27.64 -19.72
N CYS A 155 4.79 27.39 -20.92
CA CYS A 155 5.44 28.34 -21.76
C CYS A 155 5.06 28.15 -23.24
N ASP A 156 5.20 29.17 -24.05
CA ASP A 156 4.73 29.17 -25.44
C ASP A 156 5.63 28.40 -26.41
N ASN A 157 6.89 28.20 -26.07
CA ASN A 157 7.83 27.50 -26.95
C ASN A 157 8.87 26.74 -26.12
N ILE A 158 8.75 25.42 -26.07
CA ILE A 158 9.69 24.53 -25.39
C ILE A 158 10.84 24.24 -26.36
N LEU A 159 12.05 24.64 -25.99
CA LEU A 159 13.27 24.26 -26.71
C LEU A 159 13.75 22.87 -26.33
N SER A 160 13.84 22.61 -25.02
CA SER A 160 14.31 21.32 -24.47
C SER A 160 13.85 21.12 -23.04
N ILE A 161 13.75 19.87 -22.63
CA ILE A 161 13.51 19.47 -21.24
C ILE A 161 14.84 19.14 -20.60
N SER A 162 15.17 19.87 -19.52
CA SER A 162 16.40 19.66 -18.76
C SER A 162 16.26 18.55 -17.72
N ASP A 163 15.09 18.47 -17.03
CA ASP A 163 14.75 17.40 -16.11
C ASP A 163 13.23 17.27 -15.99
N LEU A 164 12.77 16.08 -15.60
CA LEU A 164 11.37 15.75 -15.43
C LEU A 164 11.22 14.65 -14.40
N TRP A 165 10.39 14.87 -13.37
CA TRP A 165 10.14 13.90 -12.30
C TRP A 165 8.73 13.99 -11.75
N CYS A 166 8.31 12.99 -11.02
CA CYS A 166 7.10 13.02 -10.22
C CYS A 166 7.48 13.31 -8.77
N GLU A 167 7.02 14.44 -8.25
CA GLU A 167 7.29 14.82 -6.86
C GLU A 167 6.44 14.02 -5.88
N HIS A 168 5.18 13.76 -6.25
CA HIS A 168 4.25 13.07 -5.39
C HIS A 168 3.26 12.23 -6.21
N CYS A 169 3.04 10.99 -5.76
CA CYS A 169 1.98 10.11 -6.24
C CYS A 169 1.03 9.86 -5.07
N SER A 170 -0.22 10.27 -5.18
CA SER A 170 -1.27 9.97 -4.21
C SER A 170 -2.30 9.05 -4.81
N THR A 171 -2.81 8.11 -3.99
CA THR A 171 -3.85 7.17 -4.38
C THR A 171 -5.01 7.23 -3.40
N THR A 172 -6.21 7.07 -3.90
CA THR A 172 -7.44 6.92 -3.11
C THR A 172 -8.27 5.79 -3.72
N THR A 173 -9.01 5.09 -2.87
CA THR A 173 -9.88 3.98 -3.29
C THR A 173 -11.34 4.33 -3.06
N PHE A 174 -12.23 3.90 -3.95
CA PHE A 174 -13.66 4.03 -3.80
C PHE A 174 -14.37 2.91 -4.54
N ILE A 175 -15.60 2.62 -4.14
CA ILE A 175 -16.45 1.62 -4.78
C ILE A 175 -17.44 2.33 -5.68
N GLU A 176 -17.50 1.93 -6.95
CA GLU A 176 -18.45 2.41 -7.94
C GLU A 176 -19.01 1.20 -8.70
N ASP A 177 -20.35 1.09 -8.77
CA ASP A 177 -21.06 -0.01 -9.42
C ASP A 177 -20.58 -1.43 -9.02
N GLY A 178 -20.20 -1.62 -7.75
CA GLY A 178 -19.70 -2.89 -7.22
C GLY A 178 -18.24 -3.21 -7.58
N ASN A 179 -17.53 -2.31 -8.24
CA ASN A 179 -16.10 -2.42 -8.54
C ASN A 179 -15.30 -1.48 -7.65
N LEU A 180 -14.12 -1.92 -7.24
CA LEU A 180 -13.15 -1.06 -6.58
C LEU A 180 -12.38 -0.29 -7.65
N LEU A 181 -12.37 1.03 -7.53
CA LEU A 181 -11.59 1.90 -8.38
C LEU A 181 -10.51 2.58 -7.57
N ILE A 182 -9.29 2.57 -8.10
CA ILE A 182 -8.16 3.31 -7.58
C ILE A 182 -8.04 4.59 -8.40
N LYS A 183 -8.21 5.75 -7.76
CA LYS A 183 -7.87 7.05 -8.36
C LYS A 183 -6.50 7.47 -7.91
N GLY A 184 -5.64 7.82 -8.85
CA GLY A 184 -4.32 8.33 -8.58
C GLY A 184 -4.14 9.74 -9.13
N LYS A 185 -3.30 10.51 -8.45
CA LYS A 185 -2.86 11.83 -8.88
C LYS A 185 -1.34 11.92 -8.81
N LEU A 186 -0.73 12.25 -9.93
CA LEU A 186 0.70 12.40 -10.10
C LEU A 186 1.03 13.89 -10.21
N ASN A 187 1.86 14.41 -9.33
CA ASN A 187 2.37 15.77 -9.41
C ASN A 187 3.68 15.77 -10.20
N MET A 188 3.60 16.13 -11.48
CA MET A 188 4.72 16.15 -12.42
C MET A 188 5.43 17.48 -12.37
N CYS A 189 6.74 17.45 -12.13
CA CYS A 189 7.63 18.61 -12.14
C CYS A 189 8.41 18.63 -13.45
N ILE A 190 8.43 19.78 -14.11
CA ILE A 190 9.04 20.00 -15.40
C ILE A 190 10.06 21.13 -15.28
N LEU A 191 11.33 20.83 -15.51
CA LEU A 191 12.39 21.80 -15.66
C LEU A 191 12.82 21.83 -17.13
N ALA A 192 12.58 22.94 -17.81
CA ALA A 192 12.79 23.03 -19.25
C ALA A 192 13.39 24.38 -19.63
N LYS A 193 13.77 24.52 -20.90
CA LYS A 193 14.24 25.77 -21.51
C LYS A 193 13.26 26.19 -22.61
N ASN A 194 12.95 27.49 -22.67
CA ASN A 194 12.15 28.06 -23.72
C ASN A 194 13.01 28.38 -24.99
N SER A 195 12.39 28.88 -26.04
CA SER A 195 13.07 29.22 -27.29
C SER A 195 14.18 30.26 -27.14
N GLU A 196 14.19 31.07 -26.09
CA GLU A 196 15.23 32.03 -25.77
C GLU A 196 16.36 31.41 -24.89
N ASN A 197 16.35 30.08 -24.73
CA ASN A 197 17.27 29.33 -23.88
C ASN A 197 17.18 29.70 -22.38
N MET A 198 16.08 30.34 -21.96
CA MET A 198 15.82 30.67 -20.57
C MET A 198 15.19 29.47 -19.84
N PRO A 199 15.70 29.11 -18.67
CA PRO A 199 15.11 28.03 -17.88
C PRO A 199 13.77 28.46 -17.30
N PHE A 200 12.81 27.51 -17.24
CA PHE A 200 11.55 27.67 -16.54
C PHE A 200 11.20 26.37 -15.81
N TYR A 201 10.41 26.52 -14.76
CA TYR A 201 9.86 25.42 -13.97
C TYR A 201 8.34 25.48 -13.97
N SER A 202 7.70 24.33 -14.08
CA SER A 202 6.26 24.22 -13.94
C SER A 202 5.86 22.87 -13.32
N GLU A 203 4.71 22.88 -12.64
CA GLU A 203 4.09 21.68 -12.09
C GLU A 203 2.78 21.38 -12.79
N ARG A 204 2.52 20.09 -13.03
CA ARG A 204 1.28 19.62 -13.67
C ARG A 204 0.76 18.40 -12.96
N ALA A 205 -0.54 18.41 -12.66
CA ALA A 205 -1.23 17.27 -12.13
C ALA A 205 -1.73 16.38 -13.28
N ILE A 206 -1.44 15.07 -13.18
CA ILE A 206 -1.96 14.05 -14.09
C ILE A 206 -2.75 13.06 -13.24
N GLU A 207 -4.01 12.84 -13.60
CA GLU A 207 -4.87 11.90 -12.90
C GLU A 207 -4.98 10.59 -13.69
N PHE A 208 -5.12 9.49 -12.96
CA PHE A 208 -5.41 8.19 -13.53
C PHE A 208 -6.47 7.45 -12.71
N THR A 209 -7.11 6.47 -13.35
CA THR A 209 -8.05 5.56 -12.69
C THR A 209 -7.67 4.15 -13.07
N TYR A 210 -7.62 3.25 -12.08
CA TYR A 210 -7.30 1.84 -12.26
C TYR A 210 -8.40 0.98 -11.62
N PRO A 211 -9.13 0.16 -12.41
CA PRO A 211 -10.17 -0.72 -11.87
C PRO A 211 -9.57 -1.99 -11.26
N VAL A 212 -10.11 -2.40 -10.12
CA VAL A 212 -9.79 -3.66 -9.45
C VAL A 212 -11.06 -4.49 -9.34
N SER A 213 -11.02 -5.71 -9.86
CA SER A 213 -12.13 -6.64 -9.73
C SER A 213 -12.19 -7.19 -8.30
N LEU A 214 -13.33 -7.02 -7.63
CA LEU A 214 -13.58 -7.59 -6.31
C LEU A 214 -14.26 -8.94 -6.43
N SER A 215 -13.88 -9.86 -5.54
CA SER A 215 -14.52 -11.18 -5.37
C SER A 215 -15.73 -11.13 -4.45
N GLU A 216 -15.74 -10.19 -3.50
CA GLU A 216 -16.77 -10.02 -2.46
C GLU A 216 -17.11 -8.54 -2.21
N PRO A 217 -18.34 -8.22 -1.73
CA PRO A 217 -18.80 -6.83 -1.59
C PRO A 217 -18.18 -6.05 -0.41
N ASP A 218 -17.71 -6.71 0.64
CA ASP A 218 -17.23 -6.08 1.87
C ASP A 218 -15.69 -5.97 1.91
N ILE A 219 -15.09 -5.67 0.75
CA ILE A 219 -13.64 -5.52 0.60
C ILE A 219 -13.30 -4.02 0.55
N SER A 220 -12.32 -3.64 1.33
CA SER A 220 -11.59 -2.37 1.21
C SER A 220 -10.19 -2.61 0.68
N ALA A 221 -9.53 -1.57 0.20
CA ALA A 221 -8.14 -1.67 -0.26
C ALA A 221 -7.29 -0.51 0.25
N GLU A 222 -6.08 -0.85 0.63
CA GLU A 222 -4.98 0.10 0.81
C GLU A 222 -4.07 0.00 -0.40
N VAL A 223 -3.68 1.15 -0.96
CA VAL A 223 -2.90 1.19 -2.19
C VAL A 223 -1.76 2.19 -2.06
N GLU A 224 -0.56 1.74 -2.37
CA GLU A 224 0.62 2.59 -2.52
C GLU A 224 1.01 2.65 -4.00
N GLY A 225 1.18 3.86 -4.54
CA GLY A 225 1.59 4.10 -5.92
C GLY A 225 3.02 4.61 -5.99
N ILE A 226 3.87 3.93 -6.77
CA ILE A 226 5.28 4.31 -6.98
C ILE A 226 5.53 4.47 -8.48
N VAL A 227 5.95 5.66 -8.89
CA VAL A 227 6.32 5.90 -10.29
C VAL A 227 7.64 5.20 -10.59
N GLN A 228 7.61 4.26 -11.52
CA GLN A 228 8.78 3.48 -11.94
C GLN A 228 9.53 4.11 -13.11
N SER A 229 8.78 4.61 -14.11
CA SER A 229 9.38 5.21 -15.28
C SER A 229 8.52 6.35 -15.85
N ILE A 230 9.18 7.34 -16.42
CA ILE A 230 8.56 8.46 -17.09
C ILE A 230 9.23 8.60 -18.45
N SER A 231 8.45 8.48 -19.52
CA SER A 231 8.87 8.82 -20.86
C SER A 231 8.01 9.96 -21.40
N TYR A 232 8.60 10.82 -22.21
CA TYR A 232 7.93 12.00 -22.72
C TYR A 232 8.33 12.33 -24.15
N ARG A 233 7.50 13.11 -24.79
CA ARG A 233 7.77 13.73 -26.10
C ARG A 233 7.20 15.15 -26.10
N ILE A 234 7.98 16.12 -26.58
CA ILE A 234 7.48 17.47 -26.84
C ILE A 234 6.50 17.39 -28.02
N ASN A 235 5.28 17.88 -27.81
CA ASN A 235 4.20 17.88 -28.78
C ASN A 235 3.83 19.34 -29.15
N GLY A 236 4.13 19.72 -30.40
CA GLY A 236 3.99 21.13 -30.83
C GLY A 236 4.97 22.06 -30.12
N SER A 237 4.52 23.27 -29.80
CA SER A 237 5.36 24.30 -29.20
C SER A 237 5.30 24.39 -27.67
N ASN A 238 4.19 23.97 -27.06
CA ASN A 238 3.90 24.23 -25.64
C ASN A 238 3.39 23.02 -24.85
N SER A 239 3.27 21.86 -25.48
CA SER A 239 2.69 20.67 -24.84
C SER A 239 3.70 19.53 -24.74
N ILE A 240 3.48 18.65 -23.76
CA ILE A 240 4.29 17.46 -23.51
C ILE A 240 3.35 16.26 -23.43
N ASP A 241 3.62 15.26 -24.25
CA ASP A 241 3.00 13.94 -24.15
C ASP A 241 3.78 13.09 -23.16
N PHE A 242 3.10 12.62 -22.13
CA PHE A 242 3.65 11.73 -21.11
C PHE A 242 3.20 10.29 -21.31
N ARG A 243 4.09 9.36 -21.02
CA ARG A 243 3.79 7.98 -20.71
C ARG A 243 4.48 7.61 -19.40
N ILE A 244 3.68 7.40 -18.36
CA ILE A 244 4.12 7.16 -16.98
C ILE A 244 3.74 5.75 -16.60
N GLU A 245 4.70 5.00 -16.07
CA GLU A 245 4.49 3.66 -15.51
C GLU A 245 4.51 3.78 -13.99
N THR A 246 3.38 3.46 -13.38
CA THR A 246 3.20 3.47 -11.92
C THR A 246 2.95 2.06 -11.44
N LYS A 247 3.76 1.57 -10.52
CA LYS A 247 3.51 0.34 -9.76
C LYS A 247 2.51 0.67 -8.67
N LEU A 248 1.44 -0.11 -8.58
CA LEU A 248 0.44 -0.05 -7.53
C LEU A 248 0.60 -1.28 -6.64
N ASP A 249 1.04 -1.08 -5.40
CA ASP A 249 1.07 -2.14 -4.39
C ASP A 249 -0.30 -2.11 -3.66
N ILE A 250 -1.07 -3.19 -3.81
CA ILE A 250 -2.48 -3.28 -3.41
C ILE A 250 -2.62 -4.30 -2.29
N THR A 251 -3.20 -3.89 -1.17
CA THR A 251 -3.58 -4.78 -0.07
C THR A 251 -5.10 -4.78 0.05
N LEU A 252 -5.74 -5.93 -0.21
CA LEU A 252 -7.18 -6.12 -0.04
C LEU A 252 -7.48 -6.57 1.39
N LEU A 253 -8.45 -5.92 2.00
CA LEU A 253 -8.88 -6.14 3.39
C LEU A 253 -10.37 -6.50 3.39
N THR A 254 -10.71 -7.61 4.03
CA THR A 254 -12.11 -7.94 4.36
C THR A 254 -12.45 -7.39 5.74
N ASN A 255 -13.63 -6.77 5.86
CA ASN A 255 -14.13 -6.24 7.12
C ASN A 255 -15.41 -6.97 7.51
N LYS A 256 -15.37 -7.70 8.62
CA LYS A 256 -16.54 -8.42 9.15
C LYS A 256 -16.94 -7.82 10.49
N SER A 257 -18.23 -7.54 10.61
CA SER A 257 -18.81 -7.13 11.89
C SER A 257 -19.25 -8.39 12.65
N VAL A 258 -18.69 -8.57 13.84
CA VAL A 258 -18.95 -9.75 14.69
C VAL A 258 -19.60 -9.29 15.98
N ARG A 259 -20.79 -9.84 16.26
CA ARG A 259 -21.49 -9.69 17.53
C ARG A 259 -21.08 -10.85 18.45
N TYR A 260 -20.85 -10.54 19.73
CA TYR A 260 -20.49 -11.51 20.72
C TYR A 260 -21.06 -11.16 22.11
N VAL A 261 -21.17 -12.18 22.96
CA VAL A 261 -21.63 -12.04 24.34
C VAL A 261 -20.45 -11.57 25.21
N THR A 262 -20.62 -10.46 25.93
CA THR A 262 -19.60 -9.91 26.85
C THR A 262 -19.85 -10.31 28.30
N SER A 263 -21.11 -10.48 28.69
CA SER A 263 -21.48 -11.04 30.00
C SER A 263 -22.78 -11.83 29.93
N ALA A 264 -22.91 -12.77 30.81
CA ALA A 264 -24.11 -13.59 31.04
C ALA A 264 -24.40 -13.64 32.53
N GLU A 265 -25.49 -13.03 32.98
CA GLU A 265 -25.90 -13.01 34.37
C GLU A 265 -27.14 -13.88 34.53
N ALA A 266 -27.10 -14.85 35.47
CA ALA A 266 -28.22 -15.71 35.76
C ALA A 266 -29.15 -15.00 36.78
N ASP A 267 -30.47 -15.07 36.54
CA ASP A 267 -31.48 -14.67 37.52
C ASP A 267 -31.63 -15.76 38.55
N LEU A 268 -30.86 -15.67 39.64
CA LEU A 268 -30.85 -16.62 40.71
C LEU A 268 -32.11 -16.56 41.59
N GLU A 269 -32.87 -15.48 41.56
CA GLU A 269 -34.10 -15.31 42.36
C GLU A 269 -35.27 -16.05 41.72
N HIS A 270 -35.25 -16.27 40.43
CA HIS A 270 -36.34 -16.89 39.65
C HIS A 270 -35.82 -18.12 38.88
N PRO A 271 -35.57 -19.27 39.58
CA PRO A 271 -35.17 -20.48 38.89
C PRO A 271 -36.33 -21.01 38.01
N ARG A 272 -35.96 -21.57 36.86
CA ARG A 272 -36.92 -22.22 35.95
C ARG A 272 -37.52 -23.44 36.62
N LEU A 273 -38.84 -23.45 36.76
CA LEU A 273 -39.57 -24.60 37.27
C LEU A 273 -39.61 -25.67 36.18
N LYS A 274 -39.00 -26.82 36.49
CA LYS A 274 -39.12 -28.02 35.63
C LYS A 274 -40.44 -28.70 35.92
N ASP A 275 -41.22 -29.00 34.90
CA ASP A 275 -42.44 -29.77 35.03
C ASP A 275 -42.07 -31.25 35.38
N SER A 276 -42.32 -31.62 36.61
CA SER A 276 -42.07 -32.98 37.11
C SER A 276 -43.10 -33.99 36.65
N ASP A 277 -44.23 -33.53 36.12
CA ASP A 277 -45.36 -34.38 35.75
C ASP A 277 -45.30 -34.87 34.31
N THR A 278 -44.42 -34.24 33.49
CA THR A 278 -44.23 -34.60 32.08
C THR A 278 -43.05 -35.59 31.95
N ALA A 279 -43.35 -36.85 31.64
CA ALA A 279 -42.33 -37.89 31.46
C ALA A 279 -41.56 -37.80 30.15
N LEU A 280 -42.19 -37.23 29.08
CA LEU A 280 -41.60 -37.14 27.77
C LEU A 280 -42.29 -36.01 26.94
N THR A 281 -41.49 -35.13 26.33
CA THR A 281 -41.98 -34.15 25.38
C THR A 281 -41.44 -34.46 23.98
N LEU A 282 -42.35 -34.64 23.00
CA LEU A 282 -41.98 -34.85 21.61
C LEU A 282 -42.14 -33.51 20.83
N TYR A 283 -41.04 -33.10 20.21
CA TYR A 283 -41.01 -31.90 19.36
C TYR A 283 -40.79 -32.27 17.90
N TYR A 284 -41.64 -31.81 17.03
CA TYR A 284 -41.48 -31.95 15.58
C TYR A 284 -40.81 -30.69 15.02
N ALA A 285 -39.53 -30.79 14.74
CA ALA A 285 -38.75 -29.67 14.20
C ALA A 285 -39.22 -29.33 12.78
N THR A 286 -39.28 -28.05 12.49
CA THR A 286 -39.52 -27.55 11.12
C THR A 286 -38.19 -27.47 10.38
N LYS A 287 -38.29 -27.48 9.04
CA LYS A 287 -37.08 -27.39 8.19
C LYS A 287 -36.34 -26.08 8.46
N GLY A 288 -35.06 -26.19 8.86
CA GLY A 288 -34.19 -25.04 9.13
C GLY A 288 -34.04 -24.67 10.62
N GLU A 289 -34.79 -25.29 11.54
CA GLU A 289 -34.54 -25.11 12.97
C GLU A 289 -33.25 -25.82 13.38
N SER A 290 -32.39 -25.12 14.16
CA SER A 290 -31.18 -25.71 14.71
C SER A 290 -31.47 -26.44 16.00
N VAL A 291 -30.66 -27.50 16.34
CA VAL A 291 -30.73 -28.21 17.62
C VAL A 291 -30.53 -27.21 18.76
N TRP A 292 -29.63 -26.24 18.62
CA TRP A 292 -29.38 -25.18 19.60
C TRP A 292 -30.64 -24.38 19.92
N SER A 293 -31.37 -23.90 18.90
CA SER A 293 -32.58 -23.09 19.10
C SER A 293 -33.69 -23.87 19.79
N ILE A 294 -33.82 -25.20 19.51
CA ILE A 294 -34.79 -26.08 20.14
C ILE A 294 -34.37 -26.34 21.61
N ALA A 295 -33.12 -26.69 21.86
CA ALA A 295 -32.61 -26.94 23.19
C ALA A 295 -32.72 -25.69 24.09
N LYS A 296 -32.42 -24.52 23.59
CA LYS A 296 -32.58 -23.24 24.28
C LYS A 296 -34.06 -22.96 24.61
N LYS A 297 -34.97 -23.22 23.67
CA LYS A 297 -36.42 -23.03 23.87
C LYS A 297 -36.99 -23.89 24.96
N TYR A 298 -36.52 -25.13 25.07
CA TYR A 298 -37.00 -26.11 26.09
C TYR A 298 -36.10 -26.18 27.30
N ALA A 299 -35.04 -25.40 27.40
CA ALA A 299 -34.07 -25.37 28.47
C ALA A 299 -33.47 -26.76 28.78
N VAL A 300 -33.12 -27.51 27.74
CA VAL A 300 -32.48 -28.82 27.83
C VAL A 300 -31.08 -28.79 27.24
N CYS A 301 -30.22 -29.74 27.60
CA CYS A 301 -28.90 -29.86 27.01
C CYS A 301 -28.99 -30.17 25.49
N CYS A 302 -28.09 -29.55 24.71
CA CYS A 302 -27.87 -29.91 23.31
C CYS A 302 -27.22 -31.26 23.16
#